data_23c0110953c86caf11c27a076ad62820
#
_entry.id   23c0110953c86caf11c27a076ad62820
#
_cell.length_a   1.000
_cell.length_b   1.000
_cell.length_c   1.000
_cell.angle_alpha   90.00
_cell.angle_beta   90.00
_cell.angle_gamma   90.00
#
_symmetry.space_group_name_H-M   'P 1'
#
loop_
_entity.id
_entity.type
_entity.pdbx_description
1 polymer ?
#
loop_
_entity_poly.entity_id
_entity_poly.type
_entity_poly.pdbx_seq_one_letter_code
_entity_poly.pdbx_strand_id
1 'polypeptide(L)'
;MRNCLLCSQAVEENRTFSSLILLQKEQNIICKHCRAGFEMISSIHCPRCWKDGEAKVCSDCQIWETQGYVVQHQACFLYNDLMKDYFSKYKFQGDYLLRFVFAEVLKKSLKNFKKYTLVPIPVSPEKYQSRGFNQVEGFLQAAGLSYKHLLEKQD
;
A
#
# COMPACT_ATOMS: atom_id res chain seq x y z
N MET A 1 1.62 -19.31 18.48
CA MET A 1 1.85 -19.35 17.04
C MET A 1 0.80 -18.48 16.38
N ARG A 2 1.19 -17.59 15.46
CA ARG A 2 0.26 -16.78 14.65
C ARG A 2 0.27 -17.32 13.24
N ASN A 3 -0.87 -17.31 12.59
CA ASN A 3 -0.98 -17.71 11.18
C ASN A 3 -0.87 -16.49 10.28
N CYS A 4 -0.26 -16.67 9.12
CA CYS A 4 -0.18 -15.66 8.07
C CYS A 4 -1.59 -15.31 7.57
N LEU A 5 -1.94 -14.02 7.56
CA LEU A 5 -3.25 -13.57 7.09
C LEU A 5 -3.48 -13.81 5.58
N LEU A 6 -2.42 -14.06 4.81
CA LEU A 6 -2.54 -14.33 3.38
C LEU A 6 -2.63 -15.81 3.02
N CYS A 7 -1.77 -16.67 3.61
CA CYS A 7 -1.71 -18.07 3.23
C CYS A 7 -2.03 -19.05 4.37
N SER A 8 -2.39 -18.55 5.55
CA SER A 8 -2.71 -19.34 6.75
C SER A 8 -1.57 -20.22 7.30
N GLN A 9 -0.38 -20.18 6.71
CA GLN A 9 0.79 -20.88 7.24
C GLN A 9 1.28 -20.22 8.54
N ALA A 10 1.97 -20.99 9.38
CA ALA A 10 2.56 -20.47 10.60
C ALA A 10 3.58 -19.37 10.30
N VAL A 11 3.51 -18.27 11.04
CA VAL A 11 4.49 -17.19 10.96
C VAL A 11 5.59 -17.45 11.98
N GLU A 12 6.84 -17.54 11.55
CA GLU A 12 7.98 -17.62 12.44
C GLU A 12 8.12 -16.32 13.23
N GLU A 13 8.03 -16.40 14.54
CA GLU A 13 8.31 -15.29 15.43
C GLU A 13 9.82 -15.26 15.71
N ASN A 14 10.57 -14.42 14.99
CA ASN A 14 11.96 -14.12 15.34
C ASN A 14 11.96 -13.15 16.54
N ARG A 15 11.68 -13.69 17.75
CA ARG A 15 11.83 -12.90 18.97
C ARG A 15 13.30 -12.82 19.32
N THR A 16 13.93 -11.67 19.04
CA THR A 16 15.23 -11.37 19.61
C THR A 16 15.07 -10.91 21.06
N PHE A 17 16.06 -11.20 21.91
CA PHE A 17 16.05 -10.75 23.31
C PHE A 17 15.84 -9.23 23.43
N SER A 18 16.43 -8.47 22.51
CA SER A 18 16.24 -7.01 22.42
C SER A 18 14.79 -6.60 22.14
N SER A 19 14.06 -7.35 21.29
CA SER A 19 12.65 -7.05 20.98
C SER A 19 11.72 -7.34 22.15
N LEU A 20 12.09 -8.28 23.03
CA LEU A 20 11.37 -8.59 24.26
C LEU A 20 11.53 -7.47 25.30
N ILE A 21 12.75 -6.95 25.48
CA ILE A 21 13.04 -5.88 26.46
C ILE A 21 12.43 -4.55 26.01
N LEU A 22 12.50 -4.23 24.69
CA LEU A 22 12.00 -2.96 24.14
C LEU A 22 10.50 -2.98 23.86
N LEU A 23 9.77 -4.06 24.17
CA LEU A 23 8.34 -4.24 23.89
C LEU A 23 7.97 -3.90 22.43
N GLN A 24 8.94 -4.04 21.50
CA GLN A 24 8.69 -3.81 20.09
C GLN A 24 7.80 -4.94 19.56
N LYS A 25 6.54 -4.62 19.36
CA LYS A 25 5.60 -5.49 18.65
C LYS A 25 6.01 -5.55 17.18
N GLU A 26 6.90 -6.48 16.81
CA GLU A 26 6.98 -6.88 15.42
C GLU A 26 5.65 -7.50 15.02
N GLN A 27 4.86 -6.74 14.28
CA GLN A 27 3.59 -7.23 13.74
C GLN A 27 3.87 -8.01 12.45
N ASN A 28 4.53 -9.18 12.57
CA ASN A 28 4.65 -10.10 11.44
C ASN A 28 3.28 -10.76 11.22
N ILE A 29 2.41 -10.05 10.50
CA ILE A 29 1.04 -10.51 10.18
C ILE A 29 1.00 -11.40 8.94
N ILE A 30 2.09 -11.43 8.16
CA ILE A 30 2.28 -12.31 7.00
C ILE A 30 3.64 -13.00 7.08
N CYS A 31 3.73 -14.23 6.53
CA CYS A 31 4.98 -14.99 6.51
C CYS A 31 6.01 -14.39 5.53
N LYS A 32 7.27 -14.82 5.67
CA LYS A 32 8.38 -14.37 4.81
C LYS A 32 8.13 -14.67 3.33
N HIS A 33 7.53 -15.83 3.02
CA HIS A 33 7.20 -16.24 1.66
C HIS A 33 6.18 -15.26 1.02
N CYS A 34 5.07 -14.97 1.68
CA CYS A 34 4.10 -13.99 1.20
C CYS A 34 4.70 -12.58 1.08
N ARG A 35 5.59 -12.21 2.00
CA ARG A 35 6.27 -10.90 1.92
C ARG A 35 7.19 -10.80 0.71
N ALA A 36 7.93 -11.86 0.39
CA ALA A 36 8.83 -11.90 -0.76
C ALA A 36 8.09 -11.91 -2.10
N GLY A 37 6.84 -12.35 -2.14
CA GLY A 37 6.03 -12.35 -3.36
C GLY A 37 5.48 -10.97 -3.77
N PHE A 38 5.62 -9.94 -2.92
CA PHE A 38 5.32 -8.56 -3.31
C PHE A 38 6.50 -7.96 -4.07
N GLU A 39 6.39 -7.92 -5.38
CA GLU A 39 7.43 -7.42 -6.27
C GLU A 39 7.41 -5.89 -6.33
N MET A 40 8.54 -5.28 -6.03
CA MET A 40 8.69 -3.82 -6.14
C MET A 40 8.90 -3.41 -7.59
N ILE A 41 8.44 -2.21 -7.94
CA ILE A 41 8.77 -1.57 -9.22
C ILE A 41 10.29 -1.46 -9.35
N SER A 42 10.83 -1.85 -10.49
CA SER A 42 12.26 -1.82 -10.77
C SER A 42 12.80 -0.38 -10.88
N SER A 43 14.12 -0.24 -10.93
CA SER A 43 14.76 1.06 -11.20
C SER A 43 14.55 1.53 -12.64
N ILE A 44 14.14 0.61 -13.54
CA ILE A 44 13.79 0.92 -14.95
C ILE A 44 12.28 1.05 -15.03
N HIS A 45 11.78 2.27 -14.93
CA HIS A 45 10.35 2.56 -14.98
C HIS A 45 10.09 3.91 -15.66
N CYS A 46 8.86 4.10 -16.14
CA CYS A 46 8.43 5.37 -16.71
C CYS A 46 8.60 6.50 -15.67
N PRO A 47 9.29 7.62 -16.02
CA PRO A 47 9.53 8.72 -15.08
C PRO A 47 8.26 9.48 -14.68
N ARG A 48 7.13 9.27 -15.36
CA ARG A 48 5.85 9.91 -15.10
C ARG A 48 4.91 9.06 -14.23
N CYS A 49 4.65 7.81 -14.63
CA CYS A 49 3.64 6.96 -13.98
C CYS A 49 4.22 5.75 -13.25
N TRP A 50 5.53 5.53 -13.31
CA TRP A 50 6.22 4.37 -12.72
C TRP A 50 5.79 3.03 -13.31
N LYS A 51 5.33 3.00 -14.57
CA LYS A 51 5.14 1.76 -15.31
C LYS A 51 6.48 1.03 -15.44
N ASP A 52 6.55 -0.17 -14.92
CA ASP A 52 7.76 -0.98 -14.88
C ASP A 52 8.26 -1.34 -16.27
N GLY A 53 9.59 -1.48 -16.44
CA GLY A 53 10.22 -1.84 -17.70
C GLY A 53 10.35 -0.72 -18.75
N GLU A 54 9.93 0.51 -18.44
CA GLU A 54 9.92 1.65 -19.36
C GLU A 54 10.97 2.69 -18.96
N ALA A 55 12.13 2.73 -19.63
CA ALA A 55 13.19 3.71 -19.31
C ALA A 55 12.85 5.16 -19.72
N LYS A 56 11.83 5.36 -20.56
CA LYS A 56 11.37 6.66 -21.08
C LYS A 56 9.89 6.87 -20.72
N VAL A 57 9.37 8.06 -21.02
CA VAL A 57 7.93 8.34 -20.90
C VAL A 57 7.15 7.34 -21.74
N CYS A 58 6.31 6.51 -21.12
CA CYS A 58 5.55 5.46 -21.79
C CYS A 58 4.45 6.04 -22.69
N SER A 59 3.96 5.23 -23.63
CA SER A 59 2.92 5.62 -24.59
C SER A 59 1.66 6.18 -23.93
N ASP A 60 1.24 5.59 -22.81
CA ASP A 60 0.04 6.05 -22.08
C ASP A 60 0.23 7.48 -21.54
N CYS A 61 1.40 7.77 -20.98
CA CYS A 61 1.73 9.12 -20.50
C CYS A 61 1.85 10.14 -21.63
N GLN A 62 2.37 9.72 -22.81
CA GLN A 62 2.42 10.58 -23.98
C GLN A 62 1.01 10.94 -24.48
N ILE A 63 0.07 9.99 -24.49
CA ILE A 63 -1.33 10.24 -24.83
C ILE A 63 -1.94 11.27 -23.87
N TRP A 64 -1.72 11.14 -22.57
CA TRP A 64 -2.19 12.12 -21.59
C TRP A 64 -1.60 13.50 -21.80
N GLU A 65 -0.31 13.60 -22.15
CA GLU A 65 0.36 14.87 -22.46
C GLU A 65 -0.26 15.57 -23.67
N THR A 66 -0.66 14.83 -24.72
CA THR A 66 -1.37 15.42 -25.88
C THR A 66 -2.75 16.00 -25.51
N GLN A 67 -3.33 15.52 -24.41
CA GLN A 67 -4.59 16.03 -23.85
C GLN A 67 -4.37 17.18 -22.83
N GLY A 68 -3.14 17.66 -22.69
CA GLY A 68 -2.77 18.73 -21.75
C GLY A 68 -2.59 18.29 -20.29
N TYR A 69 -2.53 16.97 -20.02
CA TYR A 69 -2.38 16.44 -18.67
C TYR A 69 -1.04 15.74 -18.48
N VAL A 70 -0.20 16.27 -17.59
CA VAL A 70 1.08 15.67 -17.24
C VAL A 70 0.89 14.73 -16.04
N VAL A 71 1.02 13.42 -16.29
CA VAL A 71 0.91 12.42 -15.24
C VAL A 71 2.06 12.56 -14.24
N GLN A 72 1.72 12.60 -12.94
CA GLN A 72 2.66 12.52 -11.82
C GLN A 72 2.15 11.45 -10.86
N HIS A 73 2.66 10.26 -10.99
CA HIS A 73 2.25 9.10 -10.20
C HIS A 73 3.47 8.31 -9.76
N GLN A 74 3.43 7.75 -8.56
CA GLN A 74 4.41 6.80 -8.04
C GLN A 74 3.75 5.49 -7.64
N ALA A 75 4.34 4.37 -8.05
CA ALA A 75 3.94 3.05 -7.63
C ALA A 75 5.08 2.38 -6.86
N CYS A 76 4.77 1.70 -5.75
CA CYS A 76 5.76 0.96 -4.98
C CYS A 76 5.92 -0.48 -5.46
N PHE A 77 4.84 -1.09 -5.94
CA PHE A 77 4.77 -2.52 -6.25
C PHE A 77 4.09 -2.78 -7.58
N LEU A 78 4.47 -3.89 -8.20
CA LEU A 78 3.73 -4.49 -9.30
C LEU A 78 2.38 -5.01 -8.82
N TYR A 79 1.36 -4.88 -9.68
CA TYR A 79 0.03 -5.42 -9.39
C TYR A 79 -0.06 -6.87 -9.90
N ASN A 80 0.69 -7.78 -9.26
CA ASN A 80 0.70 -9.21 -9.55
C ASN A 80 -0.45 -9.95 -8.84
N ASP A 81 -0.53 -11.27 -9.01
CA ASP A 81 -1.62 -12.07 -8.46
C ASP A 81 -1.65 -12.04 -6.91
N LEU A 82 -0.49 -12.03 -6.27
CA LEU A 82 -0.44 -11.88 -4.80
C LEU A 82 -0.99 -10.51 -4.35
N MET A 83 -0.73 -9.44 -5.10
CA MET A 83 -1.28 -8.12 -4.80
C MET A 83 -2.81 -8.10 -4.99
N LYS A 84 -3.34 -8.80 -5.99
CA LYS A 84 -4.79 -8.98 -6.17
C LYS A 84 -5.41 -9.71 -4.98
N ASP A 85 -4.80 -10.81 -4.54
CA ASP A 85 -5.27 -11.59 -3.38
C ASP A 85 -5.22 -10.77 -2.10
N TYR A 86 -4.14 -10.01 -1.89
CA TYR A 86 -4.03 -9.09 -0.77
C TYR A 86 -5.18 -8.08 -0.76
N PHE A 87 -5.43 -7.39 -1.88
CA PHE A 87 -6.51 -6.40 -1.94
C PHE A 87 -7.90 -7.04 -1.87
N SER A 88 -8.07 -8.26 -2.36
CA SER A 88 -9.30 -9.02 -2.20
C SER A 88 -9.63 -9.24 -0.72
N LYS A 89 -8.67 -9.74 0.05
CA LYS A 89 -8.82 -9.96 1.49
C LYS A 89 -9.02 -8.66 2.25
N TYR A 90 -8.20 -7.67 1.98
CA TYR A 90 -8.25 -6.38 2.66
C TYR A 90 -9.56 -5.62 2.40
N LYS A 91 -10.02 -5.58 1.14
CA LYS A 91 -11.21 -4.80 0.74
C LYS A 91 -12.53 -5.52 0.95
N PHE A 92 -12.57 -6.83 0.75
CA PHE A 92 -13.83 -7.58 0.65
C PHE A 92 -14.03 -8.60 1.77
N GLN A 93 -12.96 -9.11 2.37
CA GLN A 93 -13.07 -10.03 3.51
C GLN A 93 -12.91 -9.32 4.86
N GLY A 94 -12.61 -8.01 4.85
CA GLY A 94 -12.52 -7.20 6.05
C GLY A 94 -11.28 -7.44 6.92
N ASP A 95 -10.23 -8.06 6.38
CA ASP A 95 -8.97 -8.30 7.09
C ASP A 95 -8.20 -6.99 7.35
N TYR A 96 -8.77 -6.16 8.20
CA TYR A 96 -8.27 -4.81 8.48
C TYR A 96 -6.82 -4.78 9.01
N LEU A 97 -6.34 -5.88 9.62
CA LEU A 97 -4.95 -6.00 10.04
C LEU A 97 -3.95 -5.99 8.89
N LEU A 98 -4.38 -6.35 7.68
CA LEU A 98 -3.53 -6.29 6.48
C LEU A 98 -3.01 -4.87 6.18
N ARG A 99 -3.66 -3.82 6.67
CA ARG A 99 -3.16 -2.43 6.55
C ARG A 99 -1.71 -2.25 7.01
N PHE A 100 -1.23 -3.07 7.93
CA PHE A 100 0.12 -2.98 8.46
C PHE A 100 1.20 -3.58 7.54
N VAL A 101 0.82 -4.37 6.53
CA VAL A 101 1.78 -5.04 5.63
C VAL A 101 2.71 -4.06 4.95
N PHE A 102 2.18 -2.92 4.51
CA PHE A 102 2.92 -1.89 3.76
C PHE A 102 3.25 -0.64 4.56
N ALA A 103 2.99 -0.61 5.87
CA ALA A 103 3.16 0.57 6.71
C ALA A 103 4.59 1.17 6.61
N GLU A 104 5.62 0.34 6.73
CA GLU A 104 7.02 0.78 6.66
C GLU A 104 7.42 1.25 5.25
N VAL A 105 6.92 0.59 4.20
CA VAL A 105 7.17 0.99 2.81
C VAL A 105 6.54 2.35 2.55
N LEU A 106 5.30 2.55 2.93
CA LEU A 106 4.59 3.83 2.78
C LEU A 106 5.29 4.95 3.55
N LYS A 107 5.69 4.70 4.79
CA LYS A 107 6.44 5.66 5.60
C LYS A 107 7.74 6.10 4.93
N LYS A 108 8.47 5.16 4.32
CA LYS A 108 9.70 5.45 3.58
C LYS A 108 9.43 6.21 2.29
N SER A 109 8.47 5.75 1.47
CA SER A 109 8.13 6.35 0.18
C SER A 109 7.61 7.78 0.33
N LEU A 110 6.81 8.05 1.37
CA LEU A 110 6.22 9.36 1.61
C LEU A 110 7.15 10.31 2.40
N LYS A 111 8.35 9.86 2.81
CA LYS A 111 9.31 10.70 3.54
C LYS A 111 9.68 11.98 2.79
N ASN A 112 9.79 11.91 1.47
CA ASN A 112 10.17 13.04 0.62
C ASN A 112 9.00 14.02 0.38
N PHE A 113 7.78 13.65 0.75
CA PHE A 113 6.57 14.43 0.55
C PHE A 113 6.09 15.16 1.81
N LYS A 114 6.95 15.35 2.81
CA LYS A 114 6.60 16.02 4.09
C LYS A 114 6.06 17.45 3.95
N LYS A 115 6.36 18.11 2.83
CA LYS A 115 5.87 19.47 2.52
C LYS A 115 4.44 19.46 1.96
N TYR A 116 3.92 18.29 1.61
CA TYR A 116 2.60 18.14 1.02
C TYR A 116 1.59 17.67 2.06
N THR A 117 0.34 18.06 1.89
CA THR A 117 -0.77 17.49 2.63
C THR A 117 -1.18 16.17 1.99
N LEU A 118 -1.20 15.09 2.76
CA LEU A 118 -1.73 13.82 2.30
C LEU A 118 -3.25 13.86 2.30
N VAL A 119 -3.85 13.48 1.20
CA VAL A 119 -5.31 13.46 1.03
C VAL A 119 -5.71 12.06 0.54
N PRO A 120 -6.37 11.24 1.37
CA PRO A 120 -6.83 9.94 0.94
C PRO A 120 -7.96 10.08 -0.08
N ILE A 121 -7.92 9.25 -1.14
CA ILE A 121 -9.02 9.14 -2.08
C ILE A 121 -10.23 8.59 -1.34
N PRO A 122 -11.40 9.27 -1.39
CA PRO A 122 -12.59 8.82 -0.69
C PRO A 122 -13.19 7.56 -1.32
N VAL A 123 -13.87 6.78 -0.51
CA VAL A 123 -14.74 5.69 -0.95
C VAL A 123 -16.19 6.17 -0.97
N SER A 124 -17.06 5.56 -1.79
CA SER A 124 -18.49 5.90 -1.76
C SER A 124 -19.12 5.51 -0.42
N PRO A 125 -20.19 6.20 0.01
CA PRO A 125 -20.92 5.88 1.24
C PRO A 125 -21.33 4.41 1.34
N GLU A 126 -21.83 3.84 0.25
CA GLU A 126 -22.19 2.42 0.18
C GLU A 126 -21.01 1.49 0.44
N LYS A 127 -19.85 1.79 -0.17
CA LYS A 127 -18.62 1.00 0.04
C LYS A 127 -18.07 1.18 1.44
N TYR A 128 -18.22 2.37 2.03
CA TYR A 128 -17.83 2.60 3.41
C TYR A 128 -18.73 1.81 4.37
N GLN A 129 -20.03 1.83 4.14
CA GLN A 129 -21.01 1.08 4.95
C GLN A 129 -20.78 -0.44 4.87
N SER A 130 -20.55 -0.99 3.66
CA SER A 130 -20.33 -2.42 3.48
C SER A 130 -18.97 -2.89 3.99
N ARG A 131 -17.94 -2.07 3.92
CA ARG A 131 -16.55 -2.41 4.26
C ARG A 131 -16.18 -2.01 5.70
N GLY A 132 -16.78 -0.95 6.24
CA GLY A 132 -16.51 -0.38 7.55
C GLY A 132 -15.31 0.58 7.61
N PHE A 133 -14.57 0.77 6.51
CA PHE A 133 -13.38 1.63 6.49
C PHE A 133 -12.99 2.10 5.07
N ASN A 134 -12.21 3.18 5.00
CA ASN A 134 -11.49 3.59 3.80
C ASN A 134 -10.11 2.91 3.80
N GLN A 135 -9.81 2.13 2.77
CA GLN A 135 -8.56 1.39 2.66
C GLN A 135 -7.31 2.29 2.66
N VAL A 136 -7.40 3.48 2.05
CA VAL A 136 -6.26 4.41 1.98
C VAL A 136 -5.98 5.02 3.34
N GLU A 137 -7.03 5.42 4.07
CA GLU A 137 -6.91 5.90 5.45
C GLU A 137 -6.31 4.83 6.37
N GLY A 138 -6.76 3.58 6.22
CA GLY A 138 -6.21 2.45 6.96
C GLY A 138 -4.69 2.32 6.79
N PHE A 139 -4.19 2.49 5.57
CA PHE A 139 -2.76 2.48 5.29
C PHE A 139 -2.02 3.67 5.93
N LEU A 140 -2.56 4.88 5.80
CA LEU A 140 -1.94 6.08 6.38
C LEU A 140 -1.90 6.00 7.90
N GLN A 141 -2.97 5.54 8.55
CA GLN A 141 -3.04 5.30 9.98
C GLN A 141 -2.01 4.25 10.43
N ALA A 142 -1.91 3.12 9.71
CA ALA A 142 -0.94 2.07 10.02
C ALA A 142 0.51 2.57 9.91
N ALA A 143 0.79 3.47 8.96
CA ALA A 143 2.09 4.09 8.76
C ALA A 143 2.37 5.26 9.74
N GLY A 144 1.39 5.66 10.56
CA GLY A 144 1.52 6.81 11.46
C GLY A 144 1.63 8.15 10.73
N LEU A 145 0.97 8.28 9.57
CA LEU A 145 1.01 9.47 8.71
C LEU A 145 -0.26 10.30 8.90
N SER A 146 -0.09 11.60 9.12
CA SER A 146 -1.19 12.55 9.21
C SER A 146 -1.76 12.86 7.83
N TYR A 147 -3.07 13.02 7.72
CA TYR A 147 -3.77 13.31 6.48
C TYR A 147 -4.98 14.23 6.72
N LYS A 148 -5.56 14.78 5.66
CA LYS A 148 -6.76 15.62 5.71
C LYS A 148 -7.82 15.11 4.73
N HIS A 149 -9.08 15.18 5.12
CA HIS A 149 -10.22 14.93 4.24
C HIS A 149 -10.55 16.21 3.48
N LEU A 150 -10.13 16.29 2.22
CA LEU A 150 -10.36 17.43 1.33
C LEU A 150 -11.15 17.05 0.08
N LEU A 151 -11.49 15.79 -0.08
CA LEU A 151 -12.22 15.25 -1.22
C LEU A 151 -13.44 14.48 -0.74
N GLU A 152 -14.52 14.61 -1.46
CA GLU A 152 -15.74 13.81 -1.31
C GLU A 152 -16.03 13.08 -2.62
N LYS A 153 -16.49 11.84 -2.54
CA LYS A 153 -16.95 11.11 -3.70
C LYS A 153 -18.45 11.40 -3.89
N GLN A 154 -18.79 11.97 -5.03
CA GLN A 154 -20.16 12.04 -5.51
C GLN A 154 -20.54 10.69 -6.15
N ASP A 155 -21.73 10.20 -5.86
CA ASP A 155 -22.28 8.97 -6.44
C ASP A 155 -22.71 9.17 -7.90
#